data_c09b58ff570bec4bc8aa48ff4d693d68
#
_entry.id   c09b58ff570bec4bc8aa48ff4d693d68
#
_cell.length_a   1.000
_cell.length_b   1.000
_cell.length_c   1.000
_cell.angle_alpha   90.00
_cell.angle_beta   90.00
_cell.angle_gamma   90.00
#
_symmetry.space_group_name_H-M   'P 1'
#
loop_
_entity.id
_entity.type
_entity.pdbx_description
1 polymer ?
#
loop_
_entity_poly.entity_id
_entity_poly.type
_entity_poly.pdbx_seq_one_letter_code
_entity_poly.pdbx_strand_id
1 'polypeptide(L)'
;MIGILGGMGTQAGLDFCNKLTKLNRGKLDQQYPMFVLYNKSNTPKRPENLKKYYNVLNALVDGCKMLQKNKCKFIVMPCNTAHYWHDDIQKKIKIPLLSMPKTVYLYTKKACKKNSTIGILCTEATLKTKVYNNYFDKNFRLISPEKKLQKNSVNKSIKLVKMGKVKEAEIALRTAVKHLIRKKCKKIILGCTAVSYTHLTLPTILLV
;
A
#
# COMPACT_ATOMS: atom_id res chain seq x y z
N MET A 1 19.53 -9.73 -0.97
CA MET A 1 19.24 -8.32 -0.60
C MET A 1 17.89 -7.93 -1.17
N ILE A 2 17.06 -7.22 -0.38
CA ILE A 2 15.72 -6.76 -0.76
C ILE A 2 15.85 -5.32 -1.28
N GLY A 3 15.24 -5.02 -2.45
CA GLY A 3 15.09 -3.65 -2.92
C GLY A 3 13.77 -3.04 -2.46
N ILE A 4 13.80 -1.85 -1.88
CA ILE A 4 12.62 -1.12 -1.43
C ILE A 4 12.54 0.19 -2.19
N LEU A 5 11.57 0.32 -3.12
CA LEU A 5 11.33 1.57 -3.84
C LEU A 5 10.36 2.46 -3.03
N GLY A 6 10.95 3.35 -2.25
CA GLY A 6 10.25 4.35 -1.44
C GLY A 6 10.02 5.70 -2.15
N GLY A 7 9.75 6.74 -1.37
CA GLY A 7 9.56 8.12 -1.86
C GLY A 7 8.14 8.47 -2.30
N MET A 8 7.19 7.57 -2.10
CA MET A 8 5.80 7.71 -2.55
C MET A 8 4.72 7.74 -1.45
N GLY A 9 4.88 8.04 -0.20
CA GLY A 9 5.76 8.93 0.50
C GLY A 9 6.90 8.28 1.25
N THR A 10 7.79 9.17 1.67
CA THR A 10 9.00 8.83 2.39
C THR A 10 8.72 8.07 3.68
N GLN A 11 7.80 8.56 4.52
CA GLN A 11 7.45 7.90 5.79
C GLN A 11 6.90 6.48 5.61
N ALA A 12 6.18 6.21 4.51
CA ALA A 12 5.71 4.86 4.21
C ALA A 12 6.85 3.88 3.89
N GLY A 13 7.90 4.35 3.21
CA GLY A 13 9.11 3.57 2.96
C GLY A 13 9.87 3.26 4.25
N LEU A 14 10.04 4.25 5.12
CA LEU A 14 10.70 4.10 6.42
C LEU A 14 9.90 3.17 7.36
N ASP A 15 8.57 3.32 7.42
CA ASP A 15 7.70 2.44 8.21
C ASP A 15 7.79 0.99 7.72
N PHE A 16 7.84 0.78 6.40
CA PHE A 16 8.04 -0.55 5.83
C PHE A 16 9.37 -1.17 6.29
N CYS A 17 10.49 -0.41 6.27
CA CYS A 17 11.77 -0.88 6.76
C CYS A 17 11.72 -1.23 8.26
N ASN A 18 11.09 -0.37 9.07
CA ASN A 18 10.90 -0.62 10.49
C ASN A 18 10.07 -1.89 10.76
N LYS A 19 9.01 -2.12 9.99
CA LYS A 19 8.21 -3.35 10.10
C LYS A 19 8.99 -4.58 9.64
N LEU A 20 9.75 -4.45 8.55
CA LEU A 20 10.60 -5.53 8.03
C LEU A 20 11.59 -6.01 9.09
N THR A 21 12.29 -5.10 9.75
CA THR A 21 13.26 -5.43 10.81
C THR A 21 12.57 -5.96 12.07
N LYS A 22 11.43 -5.38 12.48
CA LYS A 22 10.68 -5.86 13.65
C LYS A 22 10.14 -7.28 13.48
N LEU A 23 9.66 -7.63 12.30
CA LEU A 23 9.10 -8.95 12.00
C LEU A 23 10.17 -10.02 11.76
N ASN A 24 11.39 -9.62 11.44
CA ASN A 24 12.51 -10.52 11.14
C ASN A 24 13.68 -10.23 12.08
N ARG A 25 13.40 -10.21 13.39
CA ARG A 25 14.44 -9.97 14.41
C ARG A 25 15.44 -11.12 14.45
N GLY A 26 16.70 -10.77 14.28
CA GLY A 26 17.84 -11.62 14.60
C GLY A 26 18.29 -11.41 16.05
N LYS A 27 19.03 -12.38 16.58
CA LYS A 27 19.79 -12.23 17.85
C LYS A 27 21.06 -11.42 17.65
N LEU A 28 21.62 -11.44 16.43
CA LEU A 28 22.82 -10.72 16.00
C LEU A 28 22.49 -9.87 14.77
N ASP A 29 23.27 -8.80 14.53
CA ASP A 29 23.06 -7.88 13.40
C ASP A 29 23.10 -8.60 12.04
N GLN A 30 23.95 -9.61 11.90
CA GLN A 30 24.11 -10.41 10.67
C GLN A 30 22.89 -11.25 10.31
N GLN A 31 21.95 -11.45 11.22
CA GLN A 31 20.72 -12.23 11.02
C GLN A 31 19.55 -11.37 10.52
N TYR A 32 19.71 -10.03 10.51
CA TYR A 32 18.68 -9.16 9.97
C TYR A 32 18.64 -9.22 8.43
N PRO A 33 17.47 -8.97 7.81
CA PRO A 33 17.36 -8.98 6.36
C PRO A 33 18.18 -7.84 5.73
N MET A 34 19.04 -8.17 4.79
CA MET A 34 19.75 -7.16 3.99
C MET A 34 18.77 -6.46 3.04
N PHE A 35 18.71 -5.12 3.07
CA PHE A 35 17.89 -4.35 2.16
C PHE A 35 18.53 -3.03 1.74
N VAL A 36 18.08 -2.49 0.62
CA VAL A 36 18.34 -1.14 0.13
C VAL A 36 17.03 -0.38 0.04
N LEU A 37 16.88 0.72 0.75
CA LEU A 37 15.79 1.68 0.57
C LEU A 37 16.23 2.78 -0.40
N TYR A 38 15.66 2.79 -1.61
CA TYR A 38 15.79 3.93 -2.52
C TYR A 38 14.60 4.86 -2.35
N ASN A 39 14.77 5.94 -1.60
CA ASN A 39 13.75 6.96 -1.37
C ASN A 39 13.68 7.94 -2.56
N LYS A 40 13.04 7.53 -3.66
CA LYS A 40 12.87 8.34 -4.89
C LYS A 40 11.73 9.36 -4.72
N SER A 41 11.96 10.40 -3.89
CA SER A 41 10.95 11.41 -3.52
C SER A 41 10.49 12.29 -4.69
N ASN A 42 11.28 12.39 -5.76
CA ASN A 42 10.95 13.10 -7.00
C ASN A 42 10.02 12.31 -7.94
N THR A 43 9.52 11.13 -7.55
CA THR A 43 8.51 10.40 -8.32
C THR A 43 7.22 11.23 -8.44
N PRO A 44 6.69 11.47 -9.66
CA PRO A 44 5.49 12.29 -9.86
C PRO A 44 4.31 11.81 -9.02
N LYS A 45 3.48 12.73 -8.53
CA LYS A 45 2.30 12.39 -7.71
C LYS A 45 1.34 11.48 -8.49
N ARG A 46 1.11 10.25 -8.00
CA ARG A 46 0.30 9.21 -8.68
C ARG A 46 -1.15 9.62 -8.92
N PRO A 47 -1.90 10.18 -7.94
CA PRO A 47 -3.31 10.55 -8.17
C PRO A 47 -3.50 11.61 -9.25
N GLU A 48 -2.61 12.59 -9.32
CA GLU A 48 -2.69 13.73 -10.26
C GLU A 48 -2.21 13.34 -11.67
N ASN A 49 -1.43 12.26 -11.78
CA ASN A 49 -0.77 11.85 -13.02
C ASN A 49 -1.29 10.53 -13.61
N LEU A 50 -2.50 10.10 -13.27
CA LEU A 50 -3.09 8.91 -13.90
C LEU A 50 -3.23 9.08 -15.43
N LYS A 51 -3.55 10.29 -15.90
CA LYS A 51 -3.62 10.64 -17.33
C LYS A 51 -2.22 10.78 -17.97
N LYS A 52 -1.20 11.14 -17.18
CA LYS A 52 0.20 11.24 -17.61
C LYS A 52 0.94 9.93 -17.29
N TYR A 53 0.41 8.83 -17.78
CA TYR A 53 0.81 7.47 -17.46
C TYR A 53 2.32 7.24 -17.55
N TYR A 54 2.94 7.64 -18.66
CA TYR A 54 4.35 7.38 -18.92
C TYR A 54 5.31 8.17 -18.01
N ASN A 55 4.93 9.35 -17.54
CA ASN A 55 5.78 10.12 -16.63
C ASN A 55 5.99 9.38 -15.30
N VAL A 56 4.92 8.76 -14.79
CA VAL A 56 5.00 7.97 -13.57
C VAL A 56 5.68 6.63 -13.85
N LEU A 57 5.29 5.95 -14.94
CA LEU A 57 5.89 4.66 -15.32
C LEU A 57 7.42 4.76 -15.44
N ASN A 58 7.93 5.73 -16.20
CA ASN A 58 9.36 5.90 -16.40
C ASN A 58 10.09 6.15 -15.08
N ALA A 59 9.57 7.03 -14.24
CA ALA A 59 10.16 7.31 -12.93
C ALA A 59 10.21 6.05 -12.02
N LEU A 60 9.16 5.21 -12.06
CA LEU A 60 9.12 3.96 -11.30
C LEU A 60 10.08 2.92 -11.87
N VAL A 61 10.13 2.77 -13.18
CA VAL A 61 11.06 1.87 -13.87
C VAL A 61 12.50 2.25 -13.58
N ASP A 62 12.86 3.53 -13.65
CA ASP A 62 14.22 4.01 -13.32
C ASP A 62 14.59 3.65 -11.87
N GLY A 63 13.65 3.86 -10.93
CA GLY A 63 13.85 3.46 -9.54
C GLY A 63 14.07 1.97 -9.37
N CYS A 64 13.29 1.14 -10.07
CA CYS A 64 13.43 -0.31 -10.03
C CYS A 64 14.75 -0.78 -10.68
N LYS A 65 15.13 -0.19 -11.82
CA LYS A 65 16.42 -0.49 -12.49
C LYS A 65 17.62 -0.13 -11.60
N MET A 66 17.54 0.98 -10.86
CA MET A 66 18.57 1.35 -9.89
C MET A 66 18.73 0.26 -8.81
N LEU A 67 17.64 -0.22 -8.24
CA LEU A 67 17.67 -1.31 -7.26
C LEU A 67 18.18 -2.63 -7.86
N GLN A 68 17.77 -2.96 -9.09
CA GLN A 68 18.28 -4.13 -9.82
C GLN A 68 19.80 -4.03 -10.06
N LYS A 69 20.31 -2.86 -10.47
CA LYS A 69 21.74 -2.60 -10.67
C LYS A 69 22.54 -2.79 -9.38
N ASN A 70 21.94 -2.49 -8.22
CA ASN A 70 22.53 -2.72 -6.91
C ASN A 70 22.33 -4.15 -6.38
N LYS A 71 22.18 -5.14 -7.27
CA LYS A 71 22.12 -6.59 -6.96
C LYS A 71 20.98 -6.98 -6.00
N CYS A 72 19.88 -6.24 -5.96
CA CYS A 72 18.68 -6.68 -5.27
C CYS A 72 18.09 -7.92 -5.95
N LYS A 73 17.62 -8.90 -5.16
CA LYS A 73 17.02 -10.13 -5.67
C LYS A 73 15.56 -9.96 -6.09
N PHE A 74 14.84 -9.09 -5.43
CA PHE A 74 13.48 -8.70 -5.74
C PHE A 74 13.19 -7.29 -5.20
N ILE A 75 12.11 -6.69 -5.66
CA ILE A 75 11.71 -5.33 -5.28
C ILE A 75 10.35 -5.37 -4.60
N VAL A 76 10.19 -4.54 -3.55
CA VAL A 76 8.91 -4.16 -2.96
C VAL A 76 8.69 -2.66 -3.13
N MET A 77 7.43 -2.27 -3.29
CA MET A 77 7.06 -0.87 -3.52
C MET A 77 5.94 -0.50 -2.53
N PRO A 78 6.28 0.12 -1.36
CA PRO A 78 5.32 0.49 -0.33
C PRO A 78 4.40 1.64 -0.76
N CYS A 79 3.65 1.46 -1.83
CA CYS A 79 2.71 2.43 -2.37
C CYS A 79 1.60 1.71 -3.15
N ASN A 80 0.41 1.63 -2.58
CA ASN A 80 -0.73 0.94 -3.19
C ASN A 80 -1.09 1.48 -4.59
N THR A 81 -1.22 2.80 -4.74
CA THR A 81 -1.57 3.42 -6.02
C THR A 81 -0.54 3.13 -7.12
N ALA A 82 0.75 2.99 -6.76
CA ALA A 82 1.80 2.73 -7.75
C ALA A 82 1.69 1.33 -8.38
N HIS A 83 0.95 0.41 -7.77
CA HIS A 83 0.68 -0.91 -8.35
C HIS A 83 -0.21 -0.88 -9.59
N TYR A 84 -0.79 0.28 -9.93
CA TYR A 84 -1.43 0.49 -11.24
C TYR A 84 -0.46 0.28 -12.40
N TRP A 85 0.82 0.55 -12.21
CA TRP A 85 1.90 0.36 -13.20
C TRP A 85 2.68 -0.95 -13.01
N HIS A 86 2.26 -1.82 -12.09
CA HIS A 86 3.01 -3.02 -11.69
C HIS A 86 3.45 -3.88 -12.88
N ASP A 87 2.52 -4.25 -13.75
CA ASP A 87 2.80 -5.19 -14.85
C ASP A 87 3.69 -4.57 -15.91
N ASP A 88 3.53 -3.27 -16.19
CA ASP A 88 4.38 -2.57 -17.15
C ASP A 88 5.78 -2.27 -16.60
N ILE A 89 5.93 -2.09 -15.29
CA ILE A 89 7.23 -2.05 -14.62
C ILE A 89 7.89 -3.43 -14.74
N GLN A 90 7.15 -4.51 -14.41
CA GLN A 90 7.68 -5.87 -14.42
C GLN A 90 8.20 -6.28 -15.80
N LYS A 91 7.56 -5.86 -16.89
CA LYS A 91 8.04 -6.07 -18.26
C LYS A 91 9.38 -5.39 -18.57
N LYS A 92 9.75 -4.36 -17.79
CA LYS A 92 10.94 -3.52 -18.02
C LYS A 92 12.12 -3.81 -17.07
N ILE A 93 11.95 -4.73 -16.13
CA ILE A 93 12.97 -5.17 -15.17
C ILE A 93 13.10 -6.70 -15.18
N LYS A 94 14.27 -7.21 -14.79
CA LYS A 94 14.56 -8.66 -14.82
C LYS A 94 14.28 -9.36 -13.49
N ILE A 95 14.27 -8.63 -12.37
CA ILE A 95 14.03 -9.20 -11.03
C ILE A 95 12.55 -9.04 -10.64
N PRO A 96 12.01 -9.93 -9.78
CA PRO A 96 10.61 -9.86 -9.39
C PRO A 96 10.25 -8.53 -8.69
N LEU A 97 9.15 -7.91 -9.10
CA LEU A 97 8.47 -6.85 -8.36
C LEU A 97 7.28 -7.47 -7.61
N LEU A 98 7.34 -7.51 -6.29
CA LEU A 98 6.28 -8.13 -5.50
C LEU A 98 5.02 -7.25 -5.50
N SER A 99 3.88 -7.87 -5.84
CA SER A 99 2.59 -7.17 -5.86
C SER A 99 1.97 -7.16 -4.46
N MET A 100 1.91 -5.98 -3.85
CA MET A 100 1.25 -5.77 -2.55
C MET A 100 -0.25 -6.12 -2.60
N PRO A 101 -1.06 -5.70 -3.60
CA PRO A 101 -2.47 -6.10 -3.70
C PRO A 101 -2.66 -7.61 -3.80
N LYS A 102 -1.79 -8.32 -4.56
CA LYS A 102 -1.80 -9.79 -4.65
C LYS A 102 -1.49 -10.44 -3.30
N THR A 103 -0.49 -9.93 -2.58
CA THR A 103 -0.10 -10.44 -1.26
C THR A 103 -1.26 -10.29 -0.26
N VAL A 104 -1.91 -9.13 -0.23
CA VAL A 104 -3.09 -8.88 0.63
C VAL A 104 -4.25 -9.80 0.25
N TYR A 105 -4.49 -10.02 -1.04
CA TYR A 105 -5.50 -10.97 -1.50
C TYR A 105 -5.21 -12.39 -1.01
N LEU A 106 -3.97 -12.88 -1.15
CA LEU A 106 -3.59 -14.23 -0.71
C LEU A 106 -3.76 -14.40 0.81
N TYR A 107 -3.41 -13.39 1.59
CA TYR A 107 -3.66 -13.37 3.03
C TYR A 107 -5.16 -13.39 3.34
N THR A 108 -5.95 -12.55 2.66
CA THR A 108 -7.40 -12.48 2.85
C THR A 108 -8.08 -13.81 2.51
N LYS A 109 -7.61 -14.48 1.46
CA LYS A 109 -8.12 -15.80 1.04
C LYS A 109 -7.90 -16.87 2.12
N LYS A 110 -6.80 -16.78 2.88
CA LYS A 110 -6.55 -17.67 4.01
C LYS A 110 -7.40 -17.33 5.24
N ALA A 111 -7.66 -16.04 5.47
CA ALA A 111 -8.30 -15.52 6.68
C ALA A 111 -9.83 -15.40 6.59
N CYS A 112 -10.41 -15.43 5.39
CA CYS A 112 -11.83 -15.19 5.17
C CYS A 112 -12.46 -16.22 4.25
N LYS A 113 -13.73 -16.56 4.53
CA LYS A 113 -14.55 -17.42 3.64
C LYS A 113 -14.80 -16.71 2.30
N LYS A 114 -14.91 -17.49 1.21
CA LYS A 114 -15.34 -17.00 -0.11
C LYS A 114 -16.66 -16.21 0.02
N ASN A 115 -16.85 -15.21 -0.83
CA ASN A 115 -17.99 -14.28 -0.85
C ASN A 115 -18.11 -13.37 0.40
N SER A 116 -17.13 -13.36 1.29
CA SER A 116 -17.10 -12.39 2.39
C SER A 116 -16.99 -10.95 1.86
N THR A 117 -17.65 -10.01 2.57
CA THR A 117 -17.49 -8.59 2.30
C THR A 117 -16.20 -8.07 2.96
N ILE A 118 -15.34 -7.46 2.15
CA ILE A 118 -14.07 -6.87 2.57
C ILE A 118 -14.12 -5.35 2.33
N GLY A 119 -13.83 -4.58 3.38
CA GLY A 119 -13.72 -3.13 3.27
C GLY A 119 -12.36 -2.69 2.75
N ILE A 120 -12.28 -1.54 2.07
CA ILE A 120 -11.01 -0.94 1.69
C ILE A 120 -11.00 0.55 1.97
N LEU A 121 -9.94 1.03 2.64
CA LEU A 121 -9.66 2.44 2.91
C LEU A 121 -8.38 2.83 2.16
N CYS A 122 -8.52 3.52 1.04
CA CYS A 122 -7.41 3.87 0.16
C CYS A 122 -7.62 5.21 -0.54
N THR A 123 -6.67 5.63 -1.37
CA THR A 123 -6.84 6.86 -2.18
C THR A 123 -7.91 6.66 -3.25
N GLU A 124 -8.56 7.75 -3.67
CA GLU A 124 -9.48 7.71 -4.82
C GLU A 124 -8.81 7.18 -6.09
N ALA A 125 -7.52 7.48 -6.27
CA ALA A 125 -6.76 6.95 -7.40
C ALA A 125 -6.65 5.42 -7.35
N THR A 126 -6.43 4.83 -6.17
CA THR A 126 -6.41 3.38 -5.97
C THR A 126 -7.77 2.75 -6.27
N LEU A 127 -8.88 3.43 -5.90
CA LEU A 127 -10.23 2.98 -6.27
C LEU A 127 -10.47 3.06 -7.78
N LYS A 128 -10.13 4.20 -8.41
CA LYS A 128 -10.30 4.41 -9.86
C LYS A 128 -9.51 3.40 -10.70
N THR A 129 -8.30 3.07 -10.29
CA THR A 129 -7.42 2.15 -11.02
C THR A 129 -7.73 0.66 -10.77
N LYS A 130 -8.63 0.36 -9.83
CA LYS A 130 -9.11 -0.99 -9.52
C LYS A 130 -8.01 -2.02 -9.22
N VAL A 131 -6.84 -1.59 -8.73
CA VAL A 131 -5.67 -2.47 -8.50
C VAL A 131 -5.94 -3.62 -7.52
N TYR A 132 -6.92 -3.47 -6.62
CA TYR A 132 -7.37 -4.53 -5.74
C TYR A 132 -8.47 -5.39 -6.37
N ASN A 133 -9.38 -4.78 -7.13
CA ASN A 133 -10.51 -5.47 -7.75
C ASN A 133 -10.05 -6.61 -8.67
N ASN A 134 -8.97 -6.41 -9.42
CA ASN A 134 -8.39 -7.44 -10.28
C ASN A 134 -8.10 -8.77 -9.58
N TYR A 135 -7.87 -8.74 -8.26
CA TYR A 135 -7.65 -9.94 -7.44
C TYR A 135 -8.89 -10.36 -6.65
N PHE A 136 -9.68 -9.40 -6.15
CA PHE A 136 -10.72 -9.64 -5.15
C PHE A 136 -12.09 -10.00 -5.74
N ASP A 137 -12.50 -9.40 -6.86
CA ASP A 137 -13.88 -9.48 -7.38
C ASP A 137 -14.38 -10.91 -7.67
N LYS A 138 -13.48 -11.86 -7.91
CA LYS A 138 -13.86 -13.27 -8.14
C LYS A 138 -14.22 -14.05 -6.86
N ASN A 139 -13.74 -13.60 -5.69
CA ASN A 139 -13.82 -14.35 -4.45
C ASN A 139 -14.39 -13.56 -3.28
N PHE A 140 -14.43 -12.22 -3.37
CA PHE A 140 -14.83 -11.35 -2.28
C PHE A 140 -15.62 -10.15 -2.82
N ARG A 141 -16.57 -9.68 -2.01
CA ARG A 141 -17.24 -8.40 -2.28
C ARG A 141 -16.38 -7.27 -1.70
N LEU A 142 -15.63 -6.57 -2.53
CA LEU A 142 -14.82 -5.43 -2.11
C LEU A 142 -15.67 -4.15 -2.07
N ILE A 143 -15.74 -3.48 -0.92
CA ILE A 143 -16.47 -2.22 -0.77
C ILE A 143 -15.61 -1.12 -0.16
N SER A 144 -15.83 0.11 -0.61
CA SER A 144 -15.24 1.33 -0.08
C SER A 144 -16.28 2.20 0.63
N PRO A 145 -15.88 3.18 1.46
CA PRO A 145 -16.80 4.17 1.99
C PRO A 145 -17.51 4.96 0.88
N GLU A 146 -18.68 5.46 1.17
CA GLU A 146 -19.43 6.36 0.30
C GLU A 146 -18.64 7.64 0.02
N LYS A 147 -18.92 8.33 -1.11
CA LYS A 147 -18.16 9.52 -1.57
C LYS A 147 -17.96 10.58 -0.49
N LYS A 148 -18.99 10.88 0.34
CA LYS A 148 -18.89 11.84 1.43
C LYS A 148 -17.89 11.41 2.50
N LEU A 149 -17.93 10.14 2.91
CA LEU A 149 -16.99 9.58 3.89
C LEU A 149 -15.59 9.41 3.30
N GLN A 150 -15.48 9.02 2.04
CA GLN A 150 -14.19 8.96 1.35
C GLN A 150 -13.50 10.33 1.41
N LYS A 151 -14.20 11.42 1.09
CA LYS A 151 -13.64 12.79 1.11
C LYS A 151 -13.33 13.25 2.54
N ASN A 152 -14.30 13.18 3.44
CA ASN A 152 -14.24 13.85 4.74
C ASN A 152 -13.53 13.03 5.82
N SER A 153 -13.34 11.73 5.62
CA SER A 153 -12.68 10.82 6.55
C SER A 153 -11.37 10.27 5.95
N VAL A 154 -11.43 9.50 4.88
CA VAL A 154 -10.26 8.80 4.32
C VAL A 154 -9.25 9.77 3.71
N ASN A 155 -9.69 10.64 2.79
CA ASN A 155 -8.79 11.62 2.15
C ASN A 155 -8.22 12.62 3.15
N LYS A 156 -9.05 13.05 4.13
CA LYS A 156 -8.61 13.92 5.24
C LYS A 156 -7.52 13.24 6.06
N SER A 157 -7.72 11.98 6.46
CA SER A 157 -6.72 11.19 7.20
C SER A 157 -5.41 11.07 6.42
N ILE A 158 -5.46 10.71 5.13
CA ILE A 158 -4.26 10.62 4.28
C ILE A 158 -3.50 11.96 4.23
N LYS A 159 -4.22 13.09 4.13
CA LYS A 159 -3.61 14.43 4.13
C LYS A 159 -2.93 14.72 5.48
N LEU A 160 -3.60 14.44 6.59
CA LEU A 160 -3.07 14.66 7.95
C LEU A 160 -1.80 13.84 8.22
N VAL A 161 -1.76 12.56 7.82
CA VAL A 161 -0.55 11.74 7.94
C VAL A 161 0.62 12.36 7.17
N LYS A 162 0.39 12.84 5.95
CA LYS A 162 1.44 13.51 5.15
C LYS A 162 1.96 14.79 5.79
N MET A 163 1.17 15.42 6.65
CA MET A 163 1.53 16.59 7.44
C MET A 163 2.16 16.24 8.82
N GLY A 164 2.36 14.94 9.11
CA GLY A 164 2.87 14.47 10.41
C GLY A 164 1.82 14.42 11.53
N LYS A 165 0.56 14.76 11.26
CA LYS A 165 -0.53 14.84 12.23
C LYS A 165 -1.22 13.48 12.42
N VAL A 166 -0.46 12.50 12.94
CA VAL A 166 -0.90 11.08 13.00
C VAL A 166 -2.10 10.87 13.90
N LYS A 167 -2.16 11.49 15.10
CA LYS A 167 -3.30 11.37 16.03
C LYS A 167 -4.60 11.93 15.42
N GLU A 168 -4.52 13.10 14.80
CA GLU A 168 -5.67 13.71 14.12
C GLU A 168 -6.14 12.84 12.93
N ALA A 169 -5.20 12.25 12.20
CA ALA A 169 -5.49 11.36 11.09
C ALA A 169 -6.23 10.10 11.54
N GLU A 170 -5.84 9.51 12.66
CA GLU A 170 -6.54 8.37 13.26
C GLU A 170 -7.98 8.72 13.62
N ILE A 171 -8.20 9.84 14.31
CA ILE A 171 -9.56 10.32 14.68
C ILE A 171 -10.41 10.49 13.41
N ALA A 172 -9.87 11.15 12.39
CA ALA A 172 -10.58 11.36 11.13
C ALA A 172 -10.97 10.03 10.44
N LEU A 173 -10.15 8.98 10.56
CA LEU A 173 -10.37 7.70 9.89
C LEU A 173 -11.42 6.84 10.59
N ARG A 174 -11.59 6.97 11.91
CA ARG A 174 -12.50 6.15 12.73
C ARG A 174 -13.93 6.12 12.19
N THR A 175 -14.43 7.23 11.62
CA THR A 175 -15.78 7.29 11.06
C THR A 175 -15.94 6.37 9.86
N ALA A 176 -14.96 6.34 8.94
CA ALA A 176 -15.00 5.45 7.79
C ALA A 176 -14.84 3.97 8.19
N VAL A 177 -14.02 3.69 9.21
CA VAL A 177 -13.89 2.34 9.78
C VAL A 177 -15.20 1.87 10.38
N LYS A 178 -15.84 2.68 11.24
CA LYS A 178 -17.15 2.36 11.83
C LYS A 178 -18.22 2.11 10.77
N HIS A 179 -18.22 2.89 9.67
CA HIS A 179 -19.13 2.67 8.54
C HIS A 179 -18.93 1.28 7.92
N LEU A 180 -17.69 0.88 7.62
CA LEU A 180 -17.40 -0.42 7.03
C LEU A 180 -17.73 -1.59 7.99
N ILE A 181 -17.53 -1.40 9.29
CA ILE A 181 -17.94 -2.39 10.31
C ILE A 181 -19.48 -2.56 10.29
N ARG A 182 -20.26 -1.47 10.26
CA ARG A 182 -21.72 -1.54 10.13
C ARG A 182 -22.18 -2.21 8.83
N LYS A 183 -21.40 -2.09 7.75
CA LYS A 183 -21.61 -2.84 6.49
C LYS A 183 -21.19 -4.31 6.58
N LYS A 184 -20.90 -4.81 7.80
CA LYS A 184 -20.54 -6.21 8.09
C LYS A 184 -19.29 -6.69 7.35
N CYS A 185 -18.32 -5.80 7.11
CA CYS A 185 -17.04 -6.18 6.55
C CYS A 185 -16.31 -7.12 7.52
N LYS A 186 -15.90 -8.29 7.03
CA LYS A 186 -15.14 -9.28 7.82
C LYS A 186 -13.71 -8.82 8.09
N LYS A 187 -13.13 -8.10 7.12
CA LYS A 187 -11.81 -7.46 7.22
C LYS A 187 -11.84 -6.10 6.52
N ILE A 188 -10.97 -5.19 6.93
CA ILE A 188 -10.80 -3.86 6.33
C ILE A 188 -9.34 -3.71 5.92
N ILE A 189 -9.09 -3.54 4.63
CA ILE A 189 -7.77 -3.30 4.06
C ILE A 189 -7.42 -1.82 4.24
N LEU A 190 -6.31 -1.52 4.90
CA LEU A 190 -5.72 -0.17 4.90
C LEU A 190 -4.90 0.02 3.63
N GLY A 191 -5.59 0.14 2.50
CA GLY A 191 -5.03 0.20 1.14
C GLY A 191 -4.34 1.52 0.77
N CYS A 192 -3.83 2.23 1.76
CA CYS A 192 -2.93 3.36 1.62
C CYS A 192 -1.90 3.28 2.74
N THR A 193 -0.62 3.24 2.41
CA THR A 193 0.47 3.13 3.39
C THR A 193 0.50 4.31 4.37
N ALA A 194 0.03 5.49 3.97
CA ALA A 194 -0.20 6.59 4.90
C ALA A 194 -1.26 6.25 5.97
N VAL A 195 -2.32 5.53 5.59
CA VAL A 195 -3.39 5.13 6.51
C VAL A 195 -2.94 4.00 7.43
N SER A 196 -2.11 3.06 6.96
CA SER A 196 -1.58 1.99 7.80
C SER A 196 -0.63 2.49 8.91
N TYR A 197 -0.12 3.71 8.76
CA TYR A 197 0.71 4.39 9.76
C TYR A 197 -0.08 4.94 10.97
N THR A 198 -1.42 5.00 10.89
CA THR A 198 -2.28 5.56 11.96
C THR A 198 -2.46 4.65 13.18
N HIS A 199 -1.75 3.52 13.27
CA HIS A 199 -1.81 2.57 14.40
C HIS A 199 -3.22 2.10 14.81
N LEU A 200 -4.19 2.13 13.88
CA LEU A 200 -5.52 1.57 14.11
C LEU A 200 -5.42 0.07 14.36
N THR A 201 -5.53 -0.32 15.63
CA THR A 201 -5.52 -1.72 16.07
C THR A 201 -6.94 -2.21 16.29
N LEU A 202 -7.51 -2.90 15.30
CA LEU A 202 -8.77 -3.63 15.45
C LEU A 202 -8.59 -5.02 14.82
N PRO A 203 -9.18 -6.09 15.40
CA PRO A 203 -9.04 -7.46 14.86
C PRO A 203 -9.52 -7.62 13.40
N THR A 204 -10.34 -6.68 12.93
CA THR A 204 -10.89 -6.63 11.57
C THR A 204 -9.98 -5.92 10.56
N ILE A 205 -8.88 -5.28 11.00
CA ILE A 205 -8.01 -4.48 10.11
C ILE A 205 -6.90 -5.36 9.53
N LEU A 206 -6.69 -5.23 8.22
CA LEU A 206 -5.52 -5.74 7.51
C LEU A 206 -4.59 -4.57 7.19
N LEU A 207 -3.43 -4.56 7.84
CA LEU A 207 -2.36 -3.63 7.51
C LEU A 207 -1.68 -4.05 6.19
N VAL A 208 -1.41 -3.09 5.34
CA VAL A 208 -0.73 -3.28 4.05
C VAL A 208 0.63 -2.61 4.11
#